data_9af47ad141e156fe349411104e25568c
#
_entry.id   9af47ad141e156fe349411104e25568c
#
_cell.length_a   1.000
_cell.length_b   1.000
_cell.length_c   1.000
_cell.angle_alpha   90.00
_cell.angle_beta   90.00
_cell.angle_gamma   90.00
#
_symmetry.space_group_name_H-M   'P 1'
#
loop_
_entity.id
_entity.type
_entity.pdbx_description
1 polymer ?
#
loop_
_entity_poly.entity_id
_entity_poly.type
_entity_poly.pdbx_seq_one_letter_code
_entity_poly.pdbx_strand_id
1 'polypeptide(L)'
;DTDNGRRPGNFKDYQNLIRLAQYFNTIHMTGGYPVEPIDLPANTRHLDCALTHLTLTDKVFHAYSLGKQRISDTIDMLCIGLGTTREELKTRPSLISIINTSSPLRLDGVMIQGMLEMIRNGQSVCVTPFTLSGAMAPITLAGALSLQNAEALATLAFTQMEAPGSP
;
A
#
# COMPACT_ATOMS: atom_id res chain seq x y z
N ASP A 1 -15.22 11.38 -9.85
CA ASP A 1 -16.09 12.02 -10.86
C ASP A 1 -17.52 12.07 -10.32
N THR A 2 -18.28 13.08 -10.73
CA THR A 2 -19.68 13.28 -10.38
C THR A 2 -20.45 13.65 -11.66
N ASP A 3 -21.79 13.69 -11.60
CA ASP A 3 -22.62 14.13 -12.73
C ASP A 3 -22.25 15.55 -13.22
N ASN A 4 -21.65 16.35 -12.32
CA ASN A 4 -21.17 17.71 -12.62
C ASN A 4 -19.66 17.75 -12.96
N GLY A 5 -19.04 16.62 -13.27
CA GLY A 5 -17.64 16.50 -13.61
C GLY A 5 -16.73 16.14 -12.44
N ARG A 6 -15.44 16.38 -12.62
CA ARG A 6 -14.38 16.02 -11.67
C ARG A 6 -14.30 17.02 -10.53
N ARG A 7 -14.23 16.54 -9.29
CA ARG A 7 -13.99 17.36 -8.09
C ARG A 7 -12.96 16.70 -7.17
N PRO A 8 -12.32 17.47 -6.28
CA PRO A 8 -11.50 16.92 -5.21
C PRO A 8 -12.31 15.96 -4.31
N GLY A 9 -11.64 14.93 -3.81
CA GLY A 9 -12.21 14.01 -2.83
C GLY A 9 -12.19 14.60 -1.42
N ASN A 10 -13.04 14.06 -0.55
CA ASN A 10 -13.09 14.39 0.85
C ASN A 10 -13.20 13.13 1.71
N PHE A 11 -13.13 13.27 3.03
CA PHE A 11 -13.16 12.13 3.94
C PHE A 11 -14.49 11.36 3.90
N LYS A 12 -15.61 12.04 3.69
CA LYS A 12 -16.91 11.38 3.53
C LYS A 12 -16.96 10.51 2.27
N ASP A 13 -16.39 11.00 1.17
CA ASP A 13 -16.26 10.20 -0.06
C ASP A 13 -15.43 8.95 0.18
N TYR A 14 -14.29 9.10 0.89
CA TYR A 14 -13.44 7.98 1.29
C TYR A 14 -14.24 6.93 2.05
N GLN A 15 -14.93 7.32 3.12
CA GLN A 15 -15.76 6.42 3.93
C GLN A 15 -16.86 5.74 3.10
N ASN A 16 -17.50 6.46 2.19
CA ASN A 16 -18.53 5.89 1.33
C ASN A 16 -17.97 4.85 0.36
N LEU A 17 -16.79 5.08 -0.21
CA LEU A 17 -16.12 4.11 -1.08
C LEU A 17 -15.67 2.86 -0.30
N ILE A 18 -15.22 3.00 0.95
CA ILE A 18 -14.91 1.85 1.81
C ILE A 18 -16.18 1.03 2.10
N ARG A 19 -17.30 1.68 2.44
CA ARG A 19 -18.60 0.98 2.63
C ARG A 19 -19.08 0.28 1.36
N LEU A 20 -18.91 0.93 0.22
CA LEU A 20 -19.27 0.35 -1.08
C LEU A 20 -18.39 -0.88 -1.38
N ALA A 21 -17.09 -0.79 -1.14
CA ALA A 21 -16.18 -1.92 -1.28
C ALA A 21 -16.58 -3.08 -0.33
N GLN A 22 -16.98 -2.79 0.90
CA GLN A 22 -17.48 -3.79 1.84
C GLN A 22 -18.75 -4.48 1.34
N TYR A 23 -19.65 -3.73 0.73
CA TYR A 23 -20.91 -4.27 0.21
C TYR A 23 -20.73 -5.29 -0.92
N PHE A 24 -19.76 -5.07 -1.83
CA PHE A 24 -19.56 -5.94 -2.98
C PHE A 24 -18.67 -7.15 -2.64
N ASN A 25 -19.23 -8.36 -2.75
CA ASN A 25 -18.50 -9.62 -2.48
C ASN A 25 -17.37 -9.90 -3.48
N THR A 26 -17.36 -9.25 -4.63
CA THR A 26 -16.31 -9.36 -5.65
C THR A 26 -15.06 -8.53 -5.32
N ILE A 27 -15.15 -7.63 -4.35
CA ILE A 27 -14.02 -6.82 -3.89
C ILE A 27 -13.44 -7.49 -2.64
N HIS A 28 -12.18 -7.90 -2.69
CA HIS A 28 -11.49 -8.56 -1.58
C HIS A 28 -10.49 -7.67 -0.87
N MET A 29 -10.04 -6.62 -1.53
CA MET A 29 -9.08 -5.64 -1.01
C MET A 29 -9.46 -4.26 -1.50
N THR A 30 -9.33 -3.26 -0.64
CA THR A 30 -9.42 -1.85 -1.06
C THR A 30 -8.05 -1.39 -1.53
N GLY A 31 -7.97 -0.68 -2.64
CA GLY A 31 -6.73 -0.17 -3.19
C GLY A 31 -6.28 1.11 -2.49
N GLY A 32 -5.48 1.03 -1.44
CA GLY A 32 -4.91 2.20 -0.76
C GLY A 32 -5.95 3.25 -0.41
N TYR A 33 -5.82 4.43 -0.96
CA TYR A 33 -6.86 5.45 -0.89
C TYR A 33 -7.71 5.42 -2.17
N PRO A 34 -8.93 4.88 -2.13
CA PRO A 34 -9.84 4.91 -3.29
C PRO A 34 -10.15 6.33 -3.74
N VAL A 35 -10.06 7.29 -2.84
CA VAL A 35 -10.05 8.73 -3.09
C VAL A 35 -9.19 9.40 -2.01
N GLU A 36 -8.41 10.40 -2.40
CA GLU A 36 -7.60 11.15 -1.44
C GLU A 36 -8.47 12.11 -0.63
N PRO A 37 -8.56 11.98 0.70
CA PRO A 37 -9.36 12.89 1.54
C PRO A 37 -8.56 14.17 1.84
N ILE A 38 -8.57 15.11 0.90
CA ILE A 38 -7.75 16.31 0.98
C ILE A 38 -8.23 17.33 2.00
N ASP A 39 -9.42 17.17 2.54
CA ASP A 39 -9.98 17.93 3.66
C ASP A 39 -9.35 17.57 5.03
N LEU A 40 -8.62 16.45 5.10
CA LEU A 40 -7.84 16.08 6.28
C LEU A 40 -6.38 16.55 6.18
N PRO A 41 -5.74 16.91 7.31
CA PRO A 41 -4.32 17.28 7.33
C PRO A 41 -3.42 16.17 6.79
N ALA A 42 -2.50 16.49 5.86
CA ALA A 42 -1.68 15.51 5.16
C ALA A 42 -0.78 14.65 6.07
N ASN A 43 -0.39 15.18 7.22
CA ASN A 43 0.47 14.50 8.19
C ASN A 43 -0.26 13.46 9.06
N THR A 44 -1.57 13.60 9.26
CA THR A 44 -2.37 12.73 10.15
C THR A 44 -3.48 11.97 9.44
N ARG A 45 -3.82 12.29 8.19
CA ARG A 45 -4.94 11.66 7.46
C ARG A 45 -4.87 10.15 7.37
N HIS A 46 -3.66 9.57 7.41
CA HIS A 46 -3.49 8.12 7.40
C HIS A 46 -4.09 7.45 8.64
N LEU A 47 -4.14 8.14 9.79
CA LEU A 47 -4.78 7.64 11.01
C LEU A 47 -6.30 7.55 10.84
N ASP A 48 -6.92 8.60 10.30
CA ASP A 48 -8.37 8.62 10.04
C ASP A 48 -8.75 7.58 8.98
N CYS A 49 -7.92 7.41 7.94
CA CYS A 49 -8.11 6.39 6.92
C CYS A 49 -7.96 4.98 7.49
N ALA A 50 -6.96 4.73 8.34
CA ALA A 50 -6.78 3.44 9.00
C ALA A 50 -7.94 3.12 9.94
N LEU A 51 -8.38 4.09 10.75
CA LEU A 51 -9.55 3.92 11.62
C LEU A 51 -10.81 3.60 10.82
N THR A 52 -11.02 4.30 9.72
CA THR A 52 -12.15 4.03 8.82
C THR A 52 -12.11 2.60 8.30
N HIS A 53 -10.94 2.12 7.88
CA HIS A 53 -10.77 0.76 7.38
C HIS A 53 -11.08 -0.26 8.48
N LEU A 54 -10.48 -0.11 9.65
CA LEU A 54 -10.68 -1.01 10.79
C LEU A 54 -12.13 -1.07 11.30
N THR A 55 -12.92 -0.01 11.08
CA THR A 55 -14.30 0.08 11.60
C THR A 55 -15.39 -0.18 10.58
N LEU A 56 -15.12 0.00 9.27
CA LEU A 56 -16.14 -0.07 8.23
C LEU A 56 -16.01 -1.28 7.29
N THR A 57 -14.93 -2.04 7.37
CA THR A 57 -14.72 -3.22 6.50
C THR A 57 -13.87 -4.27 7.20
N ASP A 58 -14.09 -5.53 6.86
CA ASP A 58 -13.28 -6.68 7.25
C ASP A 58 -12.39 -7.18 6.11
N LYS A 59 -12.33 -6.45 5.01
CA LYS A 59 -11.51 -6.79 3.84
C LYS A 59 -10.06 -6.43 4.04
N VAL A 60 -9.19 -7.01 3.21
CA VAL A 60 -7.74 -6.78 3.30
C VAL A 60 -7.40 -5.30 3.25
N PHE A 61 -6.64 -4.85 4.24
CA PHE A 61 -6.22 -3.46 4.36
C PHE A 61 -4.92 -3.21 3.57
N HIS A 62 -5.01 -2.34 2.59
CA HIS A 62 -3.85 -1.82 1.87
C HIS A 62 -3.33 -0.54 2.56
N ALA A 63 -2.22 -0.66 3.28
CA ALA A 63 -1.55 0.48 3.92
C ALA A 63 -0.69 1.26 2.91
N TYR A 64 -0.71 2.58 2.99
CA TYR A 64 0.06 3.45 2.08
C TYR A 64 1.51 3.59 2.56
N SER A 65 2.46 2.99 1.82
CA SER A 65 3.88 2.99 2.17
C SER A 65 4.58 4.30 1.80
N LEU A 66 4.20 5.38 2.45
CA LEU A 66 4.82 6.71 2.33
C LEU A 66 5.60 7.06 3.59
N GLY A 67 6.71 6.35 3.81
CA GLY A 67 7.62 6.52 4.94
C GLY A 67 7.35 5.57 6.10
N LYS A 68 8.36 5.42 6.95
CA LYS A 68 8.36 4.52 8.09
C LYS A 68 7.21 4.82 9.07
N GLN A 69 7.05 6.11 9.42
CA GLN A 69 6.11 6.49 10.49
C GLN A 69 4.67 6.11 10.16
N ARG A 70 4.21 6.36 8.94
CA ARG A 70 2.83 6.04 8.54
C ARG A 70 2.52 4.55 8.61
N ILE A 71 3.48 3.72 8.23
CA ILE A 71 3.33 2.26 8.34
C ILE A 71 3.36 1.83 9.80
N SER A 72 4.29 2.37 10.59
CA SER A 72 4.37 2.08 12.03
C SER A 72 3.07 2.43 12.76
N ASP A 73 2.53 3.63 12.53
CA ASP A 73 1.25 4.06 13.08
C ASP A 73 0.09 3.12 12.66
N THR A 74 0.07 2.73 11.38
CA THR A 74 -0.97 1.82 10.86
C THR A 74 -0.87 0.44 11.51
N ILE A 75 0.34 -0.08 11.74
CA ILE A 75 0.57 -1.35 12.45
C ILE A 75 0.10 -1.25 13.90
N ASP A 76 0.39 -0.16 14.60
CA ASP A 76 -0.06 0.05 15.98
C ASP A 76 -1.59 0.12 16.06
N MET A 77 -2.24 0.84 15.14
CA MET A 77 -3.69 0.89 15.05
C MET A 77 -4.30 -0.48 14.77
N LEU A 78 -3.66 -1.27 13.90
CA LEU A 78 -4.09 -2.63 13.60
C LEU A 78 -3.97 -3.53 14.84
N CYS A 79 -2.87 -3.44 15.59
CA CYS A 79 -2.70 -4.17 16.84
C CYS A 79 -3.81 -3.85 17.85
N ILE A 80 -4.14 -2.56 18.00
CA ILE A 80 -5.24 -2.13 18.87
C ILE A 80 -6.58 -2.69 18.36
N GLY A 81 -6.86 -2.54 17.08
CA GLY A 81 -8.12 -2.98 16.47
C GLY A 81 -8.35 -4.48 16.51
N LEU A 82 -7.29 -5.27 16.42
CA LEU A 82 -7.35 -6.74 16.49
C LEU A 82 -7.13 -7.30 17.91
N GLY A 83 -6.80 -6.46 18.88
CA GLY A 83 -6.48 -6.91 20.24
C GLY A 83 -5.24 -7.81 20.29
N THR A 84 -4.22 -7.51 19.49
CA THR A 84 -3.00 -8.32 19.35
C THR A 84 -1.75 -7.46 19.58
N THR A 85 -0.58 -8.10 19.64
CA THR A 85 0.72 -7.45 19.77
C THR A 85 1.46 -7.43 18.42
N ARG A 86 2.46 -6.57 18.28
CA ARG A 86 3.33 -6.59 17.07
C ARG A 86 4.04 -7.93 16.88
N GLU A 87 4.43 -8.61 17.96
CA GLU A 87 5.10 -9.92 17.88
C GLU A 87 4.15 -11.01 17.34
N GLU A 88 2.91 -11.03 17.79
CA GLU A 88 1.89 -11.94 17.28
C GLU A 88 1.54 -11.61 15.81
N LEU A 89 1.48 -10.31 15.48
CA LEU A 89 1.17 -9.85 14.13
C LEU A 89 2.23 -10.29 13.11
N LYS A 90 3.51 -10.42 13.50
CA LYS A 90 4.59 -10.92 12.64
C LYS A 90 4.30 -12.31 12.05
N THR A 91 3.57 -13.13 12.75
CA THR A 91 3.19 -14.48 12.31
C THR A 91 1.84 -14.55 11.60
N ARG A 92 1.12 -13.42 11.52
CA ARG A 92 -0.20 -13.28 10.93
C ARG A 92 -0.27 -12.06 10.01
N PRO A 93 0.23 -12.15 8.77
CA PRO A 93 0.12 -11.03 7.84
C PRO A 93 -1.33 -10.55 7.72
N SER A 94 -1.58 -9.29 8.05
CA SER A 94 -2.92 -8.69 8.10
C SER A 94 -2.99 -7.36 7.34
N LEU A 95 -1.83 -6.90 6.86
CA LEU A 95 -1.69 -5.74 6.00
C LEU A 95 -0.99 -6.12 4.70
N ILE A 96 -1.32 -5.41 3.63
CA ILE A 96 -0.54 -5.41 2.40
C ILE A 96 -0.15 -3.97 2.07
N SER A 97 1.02 -3.78 1.49
CA SER A 97 1.41 -2.51 0.88
C SER A 97 1.92 -2.71 -0.54
N ILE A 98 1.53 -1.83 -1.43
CA ILE A 98 2.04 -1.81 -2.80
C ILE A 98 3.24 -0.88 -2.85
N ILE A 99 4.35 -1.40 -3.35
CA ILE A 99 5.62 -0.68 -3.49
C ILE A 99 5.93 -0.52 -4.98
N ASN A 100 5.83 0.69 -5.47
CA ASN A 100 6.21 0.99 -6.85
C ASN A 100 7.70 1.22 -6.94
N THR A 101 8.34 0.66 -7.97
CA THR A 101 9.66 1.11 -8.36
C THR A 101 9.57 2.40 -9.16
N SER A 102 10.63 3.19 -9.13
CA SER A 102 10.76 4.41 -9.96
C SER A 102 11.61 4.08 -11.18
N SER A 103 11.00 3.41 -12.17
CA SER A 103 11.70 2.96 -13.38
C SER A 103 12.41 4.12 -14.13
N PRO A 104 13.58 3.92 -14.70
CA PRO A 104 14.32 2.65 -14.73
C PRO A 104 15.21 2.43 -13.49
N LEU A 105 15.20 1.21 -12.98
CA LEU A 105 16.16 0.64 -12.01
C LEU A 105 16.33 1.46 -10.71
N ARG A 106 15.24 2.03 -10.18
CA ARG A 106 15.26 2.84 -8.95
C ARG A 106 14.17 2.43 -7.99
N LEU A 107 14.48 2.52 -6.70
CA LEU A 107 13.52 2.48 -5.59
C LEU A 107 13.52 3.85 -4.90
N ASP A 108 12.33 4.37 -4.63
CA ASP A 108 12.17 5.61 -3.88
C ASP A 108 12.48 5.41 -2.40
N GLY A 109 13.28 6.32 -1.82
CA GLY A 109 13.75 6.19 -0.44
C GLY A 109 12.62 6.23 0.60
N VAL A 110 11.54 6.98 0.34
CA VAL A 110 10.38 7.05 1.24
C VAL A 110 9.61 5.73 1.19
N MET A 111 9.41 5.18 -0.01
CA MET A 111 8.77 3.87 -0.17
C MET A 111 9.59 2.73 0.43
N ILE A 112 10.93 2.76 0.28
CA ILE A 112 11.81 1.78 0.94
C ILE A 112 11.64 1.79 2.46
N GLN A 113 11.59 2.97 3.08
CA GLN A 113 11.40 3.07 4.53
C GLN A 113 10.10 2.43 5.00
N GLY A 114 9.00 2.66 4.27
CA GLY A 114 7.74 2.01 4.57
C GLY A 114 7.76 0.51 4.31
N MET A 115 8.38 0.07 3.21
CA MET A 115 8.57 -1.33 2.88
C MET A 115 9.35 -2.07 3.99
N LEU A 116 10.46 -1.51 4.45
CA LEU A 116 11.26 -2.08 5.54
C LEU A 116 10.46 -2.22 6.84
N GLU A 117 9.63 -1.23 7.16
CA GLU A 117 8.76 -1.32 8.34
C GLU A 117 7.70 -2.43 8.18
N MET A 118 7.13 -2.61 6.98
CA MET A 118 6.21 -3.72 6.69
C MET A 118 6.86 -5.08 6.89
N ILE A 119 7.96 -5.35 6.20
CA ILE A 119 8.59 -6.69 6.20
C ILE A 119 9.20 -7.05 7.57
N ARG A 120 9.74 -6.08 8.32
CA ARG A 120 10.24 -6.28 9.69
C ARG A 120 9.15 -6.63 10.69
N ASN A 121 7.91 -6.26 10.38
CA ASN A 121 6.73 -6.62 11.15
C ASN A 121 5.94 -7.78 10.52
N GLY A 122 6.54 -8.55 9.59
CA GLY A 122 5.94 -9.72 8.97
C GLY A 122 4.74 -9.43 8.08
N GLN A 123 4.60 -8.19 7.59
CA GLN A 123 3.47 -7.78 6.76
C GLN A 123 3.81 -7.88 5.27
N SER A 124 2.79 -8.16 4.46
CA SER A 124 2.96 -8.45 3.03
C SER A 124 3.30 -7.22 2.20
N VAL A 125 4.21 -7.38 1.25
CA VAL A 125 4.59 -6.35 0.28
C VAL A 125 4.37 -6.85 -1.13
N CYS A 126 3.66 -6.06 -1.94
CA CYS A 126 3.47 -6.31 -3.37
C CYS A 126 4.33 -5.35 -4.17
N VAL A 127 5.35 -5.86 -4.85
CA VAL A 127 6.25 -5.05 -5.69
C VAL A 127 5.64 -4.86 -7.06
N THR A 128 5.44 -3.60 -7.46
CA THR A 128 4.80 -3.24 -8.72
C THR A 128 5.68 -2.24 -9.48
N PRO A 129 6.55 -2.72 -10.37
CA PRO A 129 7.36 -1.82 -11.19
C PRO A 129 6.50 -0.94 -12.11
N PHE A 130 6.78 0.36 -12.10
CA PHE A 130 6.08 1.33 -12.92
C PHE A 130 6.83 1.55 -14.24
N THR A 131 6.73 0.58 -15.16
CA THR A 131 7.50 0.50 -16.39
C THR A 131 6.65 0.89 -17.62
N LEU A 132 6.55 2.19 -17.90
CA LEU A 132 5.87 2.68 -19.10
C LEU A 132 6.74 2.45 -20.33
N SER A 133 6.29 1.56 -21.22
CA SER A 133 6.98 1.26 -22.48
C SER A 133 7.15 2.52 -23.35
N GLY A 134 8.38 2.76 -23.82
CA GLY A 134 8.73 3.94 -24.60
C GLY A 134 8.96 5.23 -23.82
N ALA A 135 8.66 5.27 -22.52
CA ALA A 135 8.90 6.43 -21.66
C ALA A 135 9.88 6.13 -20.52
N MET A 136 9.60 5.13 -19.71
CA MET A 136 10.42 4.73 -18.55
C MET A 136 11.08 3.36 -18.78
N ALA A 137 10.72 2.68 -19.84
CA ALA A 137 11.24 1.38 -20.25
C ALA A 137 11.46 1.38 -21.77
N PRO A 138 12.22 0.40 -22.31
CA PRO A 138 12.35 0.23 -23.77
C PRO A 138 11.00 0.13 -24.46
N ILE A 139 10.92 0.61 -25.71
CA ILE A 139 9.69 0.59 -26.50
C ILE A 139 9.24 -0.83 -26.86
N THR A 140 10.17 -1.77 -26.96
CA THR A 140 9.85 -3.16 -27.26
C THR A 140 9.24 -3.86 -26.03
N LEU A 141 8.23 -4.70 -26.25
CA LEU A 141 7.59 -5.46 -25.18
C LEU A 141 8.60 -6.32 -24.40
N ALA A 142 9.50 -7.02 -25.12
CA ALA A 142 10.54 -7.83 -24.49
C ALA A 142 11.46 -7.00 -23.59
N GLY A 143 11.89 -5.81 -24.05
CA GLY A 143 12.72 -4.91 -23.27
C GLY A 143 12.00 -4.35 -22.04
N ALA A 144 10.73 -3.95 -22.18
CA ALA A 144 9.91 -3.47 -21.08
C ALA A 144 9.70 -4.56 -20.02
N LEU A 145 9.35 -5.79 -20.42
CA LEU A 145 9.18 -6.93 -19.52
C LEU A 145 10.49 -7.33 -18.83
N SER A 146 11.62 -7.29 -19.54
CA SER A 146 12.93 -7.57 -18.93
C SER A 146 13.29 -6.57 -17.84
N LEU A 147 13.04 -5.27 -18.08
CA LEU A 147 13.27 -4.22 -17.10
C LEU A 147 12.35 -4.39 -15.88
N GLN A 148 11.05 -4.60 -16.12
CA GLN A 148 10.06 -4.85 -15.07
C GLN A 148 10.47 -6.02 -14.19
N ASN A 149 10.84 -7.14 -14.81
CA ASN A 149 11.26 -8.34 -14.08
C ASN A 149 12.54 -8.10 -13.27
N ALA A 150 13.51 -7.39 -13.83
CA ALA A 150 14.75 -7.05 -13.12
C ALA A 150 14.49 -6.20 -11.87
N GLU A 151 13.63 -5.18 -11.97
CA GLU A 151 13.24 -4.34 -10.84
C GLU A 151 12.48 -5.11 -9.77
N ALA A 152 11.54 -5.98 -10.17
CA ALA A 152 10.79 -6.82 -9.25
C ALA A 152 11.71 -7.79 -8.51
N LEU A 153 12.58 -8.50 -9.21
CA LEU A 153 13.52 -9.46 -8.62
C LEU A 153 14.56 -8.79 -7.71
N ALA A 154 15.07 -7.62 -8.10
CA ALA A 154 16.01 -6.86 -7.25
C ALA A 154 15.35 -6.42 -5.95
N THR A 155 14.11 -5.94 -6.01
CA THR A 155 13.36 -5.56 -4.82
C THR A 155 13.04 -6.77 -3.95
N LEU A 156 12.64 -7.89 -4.54
CA LEU A 156 12.39 -9.15 -3.84
C LEU A 156 13.67 -9.65 -3.14
N ALA A 157 14.81 -9.66 -3.84
CA ALA A 157 16.09 -10.05 -3.24
C ALA A 157 16.42 -9.15 -2.04
N PHE A 158 16.24 -7.84 -2.18
CA PHE A 158 16.48 -6.89 -1.11
C PHE A 158 15.57 -7.16 0.11
N THR A 159 14.27 -7.42 -0.09
CA THR A 159 13.37 -7.74 1.03
C THR A 159 13.78 -9.01 1.75
N GLN A 160 14.19 -10.05 1.02
CA GLN A 160 14.63 -11.33 1.60
C GLN A 160 15.99 -11.26 2.27
N MET A 161 16.87 -10.34 1.86
CA MET A 161 18.14 -10.08 2.56
C MET A 161 17.91 -9.37 3.89
N GLU A 162 16.94 -8.46 3.94
CA GLU A 162 16.64 -7.65 5.14
C GLU A 162 15.75 -8.40 6.15
N ALA A 163 14.76 -9.14 5.66
CA ALA A 163 13.84 -9.93 6.47
C ALA A 163 13.54 -11.27 5.79
N PRO A 164 14.41 -12.30 5.99
CA PRO A 164 14.25 -13.60 5.38
C PRO A 164 12.90 -14.25 5.70
N GLY A 165 12.17 -14.71 4.67
CA GLY A 165 10.85 -15.33 4.81
C GLY A 165 9.70 -14.32 4.94
N SER A 166 9.94 -13.01 4.78
CA SER A 166 8.84 -12.02 4.74
C SER A 166 7.91 -12.28 3.55
N PRO A 167 6.59 -12.14 3.73
CA PRO A 167 5.58 -12.39 2.72
C PRO A 167 5.45 -11.27 1.68
#